data_cccc4539e57e6ac2a07cf14d4978e7b7
#
_entry.id   cccc4539e57e6ac2a07cf14d4978e7b7
#
_cell.length_a   1.000
_cell.length_b   1.000
_cell.length_c   1.000
_cell.angle_alpha   90.00
_cell.angle_beta   90.00
_cell.angle_gamma   90.00
#
_symmetry.space_group_name_H-M   'P 1'
#
loop_
_entity.id
_entity.type
_entity.pdbx_description
1 polymer ?
#
loop_
_entity_poly.entity_id
_entity_poly.type
_entity_poly.pdbx_seq_one_letter_code
_entity_poly.pdbx_strand_id
1 'polypeptide(L)'
;MTDDSAHELAGRSADRSANRSANRSANKSSRMRFLRLAALVAAAAVAWLTITAVRVIHTASLEETHHADAIVVFGAAQYSGHPSPVYRARLDHAYALYQRGLAPVIITTGGAGGDPKFSEGEVGRSHLMEHGVPERNLIAETQGHDTAESAVRVAVIMRANGLHSCVAVSDAYHVFRIRELLEHEGIGPVYVAPRPDSKPHGLGQRLIAVLREAISYLSWRVGMP
;
A
#
# COMPACT_ATOMS: atom_id res chain seq x y z
N MET A 1 75.05 26.67 -23.68
CA MET A 1 74.07 26.94 -22.60
C MET A 1 72.64 26.80 -23.13
N THR A 2 72.31 25.77 -23.94
CA THR A 2 71.01 25.62 -24.65
C THR A 2 70.45 24.18 -24.64
N ASP A 3 71.14 23.22 -24.01
CA ASP A 3 70.69 21.81 -24.06
C ASP A 3 69.87 21.41 -22.83
N ASP A 4 70.08 22.08 -21.70
CA ASP A 4 69.43 21.77 -20.41
C ASP A 4 67.91 22.14 -20.41
N SER A 5 67.52 23.21 -21.12
CA SER A 5 66.10 23.67 -21.20
C SER A 5 65.26 22.79 -22.05
N ALA A 6 65.74 22.08 -23.04
CA ALA A 6 65.03 21.17 -23.89
C ALA A 6 64.71 19.87 -23.17
N HIS A 7 65.64 19.35 -22.35
CA HIS A 7 65.41 18.17 -21.51
C HIS A 7 64.38 18.41 -20.40
N GLU A 8 64.38 19.60 -19.79
CA GLU A 8 63.37 19.94 -18.75
C GLU A 8 61.96 20.10 -19.32
N LEU A 9 61.80 20.67 -20.52
CA LEU A 9 60.48 20.79 -21.20
C LEU A 9 59.94 19.44 -21.67
N ALA A 10 60.80 18.54 -22.14
CA ALA A 10 60.43 17.19 -22.52
C ALA A 10 59.96 16.35 -21.32
N GLY A 11 60.65 16.47 -20.16
CA GLY A 11 60.22 15.82 -18.91
C GLY A 11 58.85 16.28 -18.40
N ARG A 12 58.62 17.60 -18.44
CA ARG A 12 57.34 18.19 -18.02
C ARG A 12 56.16 17.81 -18.95
N SER A 13 56.41 17.63 -20.23
CA SER A 13 55.37 17.19 -21.19
C SER A 13 55.04 15.70 -21.03
N ALA A 14 56.03 14.86 -20.75
CA ALA A 14 55.84 13.43 -20.48
C ALA A 14 55.05 13.21 -19.15
N ASP A 15 55.35 13.97 -18.12
CA ASP A 15 54.73 13.89 -16.81
C ASP A 15 53.25 14.35 -16.88
N ARG A 16 52.96 15.40 -17.66
CA ARG A 16 51.57 15.85 -17.93
C ARG A 16 50.74 14.84 -18.72
N SER A 17 51.35 14.13 -19.67
CA SER A 17 50.69 13.11 -20.46
C SER A 17 50.39 11.85 -19.63
N ALA A 18 51.35 11.43 -18.79
CA ALA A 18 51.17 10.32 -17.84
C ALA A 18 50.07 10.61 -16.80
N ASN A 19 50.03 11.82 -16.24
CA ASN A 19 49.06 12.25 -15.27
C ASN A 19 47.65 12.35 -15.88
N ARG A 20 47.52 12.81 -17.14
CA ARG A 20 46.23 12.81 -17.88
C ARG A 20 45.73 11.40 -18.18
N SER A 21 46.58 10.45 -18.52
CA SER A 21 46.18 9.07 -18.79
C SER A 21 45.81 8.35 -17.50
N ALA A 22 46.53 8.56 -16.40
CA ALA A 22 46.19 8.03 -15.07
C ALA A 22 44.82 8.57 -14.57
N ASN A 23 44.57 9.87 -14.75
CA ASN A 23 43.31 10.50 -14.33
C ASN A 23 42.12 10.04 -15.20
N ARG A 24 42.33 9.78 -16.50
CA ARG A 24 41.32 9.19 -17.39
C ARG A 24 40.97 7.75 -16.99
N SER A 25 41.95 6.93 -16.64
CA SER A 25 41.72 5.55 -16.22
C SER A 25 41.06 5.47 -14.83
N ALA A 26 41.43 6.30 -13.88
CA ALA A 26 40.79 6.44 -12.58
C ALA A 26 39.31 6.88 -12.71
N ASN A 27 39.01 7.86 -13.56
CA ASN A 27 37.66 8.33 -13.81
C ASN A 27 36.81 7.25 -14.52
N LYS A 28 37.39 6.46 -15.44
CA LYS A 28 36.69 5.34 -16.11
C LYS A 28 36.34 4.24 -15.12
N SER A 29 37.22 3.88 -14.20
CA SER A 29 36.98 2.86 -13.17
C SER A 29 35.97 3.32 -12.16
N SER A 30 35.96 4.59 -11.75
CA SER A 30 34.96 5.17 -10.85
C SER A 30 33.58 5.20 -11.50
N ARG A 31 33.46 5.61 -12.76
CA ARG A 31 32.20 5.57 -13.52
C ARG A 31 31.64 4.16 -13.64
N MET A 32 32.51 3.17 -13.88
CA MET A 32 32.08 1.76 -14.01
C MET A 32 31.59 1.18 -12.68
N ARG A 33 32.22 1.56 -11.55
CA ARG A 33 31.76 1.20 -10.20
C ARG A 33 30.39 1.82 -9.90
N PHE A 34 30.22 3.12 -10.21
CA PHE A 34 28.94 3.80 -10.06
C PHE A 34 27.83 3.16 -10.90
N LEU A 35 28.09 2.84 -12.17
CA LEU A 35 27.12 2.16 -13.05
C LEU A 35 26.74 0.77 -12.52
N ARG A 36 27.69 0.01 -12.00
CA ARG A 36 27.43 -1.30 -11.40
C ARG A 36 26.56 -1.17 -10.15
N LEU A 37 26.87 -0.21 -9.28
CA LEU A 37 26.06 0.06 -8.09
C LEU A 37 24.65 0.49 -8.47
N ALA A 38 24.49 1.41 -9.41
CA ALA A 38 23.20 1.85 -9.91
C ALA A 38 22.38 0.68 -10.51
N ALA A 39 23.03 -0.20 -11.27
CA ALA A 39 22.41 -1.40 -11.82
C ALA A 39 21.95 -2.39 -10.73
N LEU A 40 22.76 -2.58 -9.68
CA LEU A 40 22.39 -3.41 -8.54
C LEU A 40 21.20 -2.83 -7.77
N VAL A 41 21.18 -1.52 -7.52
CA VAL A 41 20.05 -0.83 -6.87
C VAL A 41 18.78 -0.96 -7.71
N ALA A 42 18.89 -0.74 -9.02
CA ALA A 42 17.74 -0.90 -9.94
C ALA A 42 17.23 -2.35 -9.94
N ALA A 43 18.13 -3.34 -9.98
CA ALA A 43 17.75 -4.75 -9.93
C ALA A 43 17.05 -5.11 -8.59
N ALA A 44 17.56 -4.60 -7.48
CA ALA A 44 16.94 -4.78 -6.15
C ALA A 44 15.55 -4.15 -6.08
N ALA A 45 15.37 -2.94 -6.64
CA ALA A 45 14.06 -2.27 -6.69
C ALA A 45 13.05 -3.06 -7.54
N VAL A 46 13.48 -3.56 -8.69
CA VAL A 46 12.62 -4.40 -9.55
C VAL A 46 12.27 -5.71 -8.83
N ALA A 47 13.22 -6.35 -8.18
CA ALA A 47 12.96 -7.57 -7.41
C ALA A 47 11.96 -7.31 -6.28
N TRP A 48 12.11 -6.22 -5.54
CA TRP A 48 11.20 -5.84 -4.46
C TRP A 48 9.77 -5.57 -4.99
N LEU A 49 9.65 -4.81 -6.09
CA LEU A 49 8.36 -4.57 -6.74
C LEU A 49 7.71 -5.88 -7.21
N THR A 50 8.48 -6.79 -7.80
CA THR A 50 7.99 -8.09 -8.28
C THR A 50 7.50 -8.96 -7.12
N ILE A 51 8.27 -9.06 -6.04
CA ILE A 51 7.88 -9.81 -4.84
C ILE A 51 6.58 -9.23 -4.25
N THR A 52 6.49 -7.89 -4.16
CA THR A 52 5.28 -7.23 -3.66
C THR A 52 4.08 -7.50 -4.57
N ALA A 53 4.24 -7.42 -5.89
CA ALA A 53 3.17 -7.73 -6.84
C ALA A 53 2.67 -9.19 -6.72
N VAL A 54 3.58 -10.14 -6.53
CA VAL A 54 3.22 -11.55 -6.27
C VAL A 54 2.43 -11.68 -4.96
N ARG A 55 2.84 -10.99 -3.89
CA ARG A 55 2.11 -10.97 -2.61
C ARG A 55 0.71 -10.37 -2.77
N VAL A 56 0.57 -9.28 -3.52
CA VAL A 56 -0.74 -8.67 -3.85
C VAL A 56 -1.65 -9.68 -4.55
N ILE A 57 -1.15 -10.38 -5.59
CA ILE A 57 -1.91 -11.38 -6.34
C ILE A 57 -2.30 -12.55 -5.45
N HIS A 58 -1.38 -13.05 -4.63
CA HIS A 58 -1.63 -14.15 -3.71
C HIS A 58 -2.72 -13.78 -2.71
N THR A 59 -2.57 -12.65 -2.00
CA THR A 59 -3.54 -12.18 -1.00
C THR A 59 -4.92 -11.91 -1.62
N ALA A 60 -4.98 -11.37 -2.84
CA ALA A 60 -6.22 -11.16 -3.58
C ALA A 60 -7.00 -12.45 -3.92
N SER A 61 -6.39 -13.61 -3.71
CA SER A 61 -7.00 -14.92 -3.98
C SER A 61 -7.37 -15.67 -2.70
N LEU A 62 -7.05 -15.09 -1.54
CA LEU A 62 -7.41 -15.65 -0.24
C LEU A 62 -8.84 -15.21 0.11
N GLU A 63 -9.57 -16.13 0.74
CA GLU A 63 -10.82 -15.86 1.43
C GLU A 63 -10.71 -16.51 2.80
N GLU A 64 -10.30 -15.72 3.79
CA GLU A 64 -10.00 -16.21 5.13
C GLU A 64 -11.22 -16.02 6.03
N THR A 65 -12.03 -17.07 6.16
CA THR A 65 -13.28 -17.08 6.93
C THR A 65 -13.04 -17.54 8.38
N HIS A 66 -12.10 -16.90 9.06
CA HIS A 66 -11.83 -17.14 10.48
C HIS A 66 -12.65 -16.21 11.36
N HIS A 67 -12.99 -16.66 12.56
CA HIS A 67 -13.59 -15.80 13.58
C HIS A 67 -12.55 -14.74 14.02
N ALA A 68 -13.04 -13.52 14.18
CA ALA A 68 -12.27 -12.35 14.62
C ALA A 68 -13.13 -11.46 15.53
N ASP A 69 -12.52 -10.45 16.15
CA ASP A 69 -13.23 -9.52 17.03
C ASP A 69 -14.07 -8.51 16.25
N ALA A 70 -13.62 -8.14 15.04
CA ALA A 70 -14.32 -7.19 14.17
C ALA A 70 -14.22 -7.55 12.68
N ILE A 71 -15.22 -7.12 11.91
CA ILE A 71 -15.13 -6.98 10.45
C ILE A 71 -14.82 -5.51 10.16
N VAL A 72 -13.76 -5.21 9.42
CA VAL A 72 -13.37 -3.84 9.04
C VAL A 72 -13.61 -3.63 7.56
N VAL A 73 -14.53 -2.73 7.21
CA VAL A 73 -14.90 -2.42 5.82
C VAL A 73 -14.26 -1.11 5.42
N PHE A 74 -13.31 -1.17 4.47
CA PHE A 74 -12.70 0.05 3.95
C PHE A 74 -13.59 0.73 2.92
N GLY A 75 -13.75 2.05 3.07
CA GLY A 75 -14.56 2.90 2.22
C GLY A 75 -14.12 2.90 0.75
N ALA A 76 -14.98 3.36 -0.14
CA ALA A 76 -14.68 3.44 -1.58
C ALA A 76 -15.22 4.68 -2.26
N ALA A 77 -16.28 5.21 -1.90
CA ALA A 77 -16.89 6.50 -2.22
C ALA A 77 -18.34 6.49 -1.76
N GLN A 78 -18.87 7.67 -1.50
CA GLN A 78 -20.29 7.89 -1.27
C GLN A 78 -20.78 9.07 -2.14
N TYR A 79 -22.05 9.13 -2.44
CA TYR A 79 -22.69 10.19 -3.21
C TYR A 79 -23.93 10.66 -2.46
N SER A 80 -23.88 11.87 -1.91
CA SER A 80 -25.02 12.50 -1.19
C SER A 80 -25.65 11.60 -0.14
N GLY A 81 -24.84 10.92 0.67
CA GLY A 81 -25.29 10.02 1.75
C GLY A 81 -25.64 8.59 1.31
N HIS A 82 -25.35 8.22 0.07
CA HIS A 82 -25.54 6.85 -0.44
C HIS A 82 -24.19 6.22 -0.81
N PRO A 83 -23.95 4.93 -0.48
CA PRO A 83 -22.73 4.26 -0.88
C PRO A 83 -22.68 4.09 -2.41
N SER A 84 -21.49 4.31 -3.00
CA SER A 84 -21.24 3.97 -4.40
C SER A 84 -21.51 2.48 -4.66
N PRO A 85 -21.72 2.03 -5.91
CA PRO A 85 -21.92 0.61 -6.21
C PRO A 85 -20.78 -0.28 -5.70
N VAL A 86 -19.54 0.22 -5.74
CA VAL A 86 -18.35 -0.49 -5.21
C VAL A 86 -18.43 -0.58 -3.69
N TYR A 87 -18.71 0.53 -3.01
CA TYR A 87 -18.81 0.54 -1.55
C TYR A 87 -19.97 -0.32 -1.06
N ARG A 88 -21.13 -0.23 -1.70
CA ARG A 88 -22.28 -1.09 -1.40
C ARG A 88 -21.90 -2.57 -1.47
N ALA A 89 -21.21 -3.01 -2.52
CA ALA A 89 -20.82 -4.40 -2.65
C ALA A 89 -19.83 -4.86 -1.55
N ARG A 90 -18.99 -3.96 -1.02
CA ARG A 90 -18.14 -4.25 0.17
C ARG A 90 -19.00 -4.39 1.42
N LEU A 91 -19.97 -3.49 1.63
CA LEU A 91 -20.87 -3.50 2.77
C LEU A 91 -21.76 -4.76 2.77
N ASP A 92 -22.32 -5.13 1.62
CA ASP A 92 -23.14 -6.33 1.46
C ASP A 92 -22.34 -7.60 1.75
N HIS A 93 -21.08 -7.64 1.31
CA HIS A 93 -20.17 -8.74 1.64
C HIS A 93 -19.88 -8.81 3.14
N ALA A 94 -19.56 -7.68 3.77
CA ALA A 94 -19.33 -7.60 5.21
C ALA A 94 -20.57 -8.02 6.01
N TYR A 95 -21.76 -7.62 5.56
CA TYR A 95 -23.02 -8.06 6.16
C TYR A 95 -23.20 -9.58 6.08
N ALA A 96 -22.91 -10.20 4.93
CA ALA A 96 -22.96 -11.65 4.79
C ALA A 96 -21.97 -12.37 5.74
N LEU A 97 -20.78 -11.83 5.94
CA LEU A 97 -19.79 -12.36 6.90
C LEU A 97 -20.29 -12.20 8.34
N TYR A 98 -20.88 -11.06 8.67
CA TYR A 98 -21.49 -10.80 9.97
C TYR A 98 -22.64 -11.77 10.26
N GLN A 99 -23.56 -12.01 9.31
CA GLN A 99 -24.64 -12.98 9.45
C GLN A 99 -24.13 -14.42 9.65
N ARG A 100 -22.97 -14.76 9.10
CA ARG A 100 -22.27 -16.03 9.36
C ARG A 100 -21.61 -16.10 10.74
N GLY A 101 -21.64 -15.02 11.50
CA GLY A 101 -21.09 -14.94 12.85
C GLY A 101 -19.57 -14.83 12.89
N LEU A 102 -18.88 -14.37 11.81
CA LEU A 102 -17.42 -14.28 11.81
C LEU A 102 -16.89 -13.24 12.79
N ALA A 103 -17.65 -12.19 13.08
CA ALA A 103 -17.32 -11.22 14.14
C ALA A 103 -18.58 -10.55 14.69
N PRO A 104 -18.57 -10.13 15.97
CA PRO A 104 -19.70 -9.47 16.61
C PRO A 104 -19.85 -7.98 16.26
N VAL A 105 -18.79 -7.35 15.74
CA VAL A 105 -18.72 -5.91 15.46
C VAL A 105 -18.32 -5.67 14.01
N ILE A 106 -18.92 -4.65 13.38
CA ILE A 106 -18.47 -4.15 12.07
C ILE A 106 -17.97 -2.71 12.25
N ILE A 107 -16.78 -2.42 11.74
CA ILE A 107 -16.18 -1.09 11.66
C ILE A 107 -16.20 -0.65 10.22
N THR A 108 -16.89 0.44 9.91
CA THR A 108 -16.90 1.08 8.58
C THR A 108 -15.94 2.26 8.58
N THR A 109 -15.16 2.46 7.51
CA THR A 109 -14.12 3.49 7.46
C THR A 109 -14.26 4.43 6.28
N GLY A 110 -13.72 5.62 6.45
CA GLY A 110 -13.54 6.62 5.41
C GLY A 110 -14.14 7.97 5.78
N GLY A 111 -13.36 9.01 5.50
CA GLY A 111 -13.71 10.40 5.76
C GLY A 111 -14.73 10.98 4.77
N ALA A 112 -14.88 12.28 4.81
CA ALA A 112 -15.89 13.00 4.04
C ALA A 112 -15.60 13.08 2.54
N GLY A 113 -14.37 12.83 2.09
CA GLY A 113 -14.02 12.83 0.66
C GLY A 113 -14.34 14.13 -0.09
N GLY A 114 -14.45 15.26 0.64
CA GLY A 114 -14.89 16.55 0.09
C GLY A 114 -16.38 16.83 0.21
N ASP A 115 -17.19 15.90 0.70
CA ASP A 115 -18.61 16.14 1.03
C ASP A 115 -18.70 16.75 2.45
N PRO A 116 -19.30 17.94 2.63
CA PRO A 116 -19.34 18.60 3.94
C PRO A 116 -20.33 17.94 4.93
N LYS A 117 -21.16 17.02 4.48
CA LYS A 117 -22.26 16.43 5.28
C LYS A 117 -22.09 14.95 5.59
N PHE A 118 -21.43 14.20 4.69
CA PHE A 118 -21.41 12.75 4.76
C PHE A 118 -19.98 12.21 4.66
N SER A 119 -19.61 11.37 5.61
CA SER A 119 -18.40 10.55 5.52
C SER A 119 -18.73 9.16 4.99
N GLU A 120 -17.76 8.50 4.36
CA GLU A 120 -17.94 7.12 3.89
C GLU A 120 -18.22 6.19 5.07
N GLY A 121 -17.51 6.38 6.20
CA GLY A 121 -17.72 5.56 7.40
C GLY A 121 -19.15 5.65 7.92
N GLU A 122 -19.73 6.86 8.05
CA GLU A 122 -21.11 7.01 8.52
C GLU A 122 -22.16 6.51 7.52
N VAL A 123 -21.93 6.73 6.22
CA VAL A 123 -22.79 6.18 5.17
C VAL A 123 -22.79 4.64 5.20
N GLY A 124 -21.61 4.03 5.41
CA GLY A 124 -21.52 2.58 5.54
C GLY A 124 -22.24 2.05 6.79
N ARG A 125 -22.08 2.74 7.94
CA ARG A 125 -22.79 2.42 9.18
C ARG A 125 -24.31 2.49 8.99
N SER A 126 -24.82 3.58 8.41
CA SER A 126 -26.25 3.77 8.15
C SER A 126 -26.80 2.69 7.23
N HIS A 127 -26.09 2.36 6.15
CA HIS A 127 -26.48 1.27 5.24
C HIS A 127 -26.61 -0.07 5.96
N LEU A 128 -25.67 -0.43 6.82
CA LEU A 128 -25.71 -1.69 7.58
C LEU A 128 -26.83 -1.69 8.63
N MET A 129 -27.12 -0.54 9.26
CA MET A 129 -28.29 -0.40 10.16
C MET A 129 -29.62 -0.63 9.42
N GLU A 130 -29.78 -0.07 8.23
CA GLU A 130 -30.96 -0.30 7.38
C GLU A 130 -31.12 -1.77 7.00
N HIS A 131 -30.02 -2.54 6.94
CA HIS A 131 -30.03 -3.98 6.70
C HIS A 131 -30.20 -4.82 7.97
N GLY A 132 -30.44 -4.18 9.13
CA GLY A 132 -30.78 -4.85 10.38
C GLY A 132 -29.59 -5.20 11.27
N VAL A 133 -28.39 -4.68 11.01
CA VAL A 133 -27.28 -4.78 11.98
C VAL A 133 -27.58 -3.86 13.16
N PRO A 134 -27.61 -4.36 14.41
CA PRO A 134 -27.86 -3.52 15.57
C PRO A 134 -26.81 -2.41 15.72
N GLU A 135 -27.25 -1.21 16.07
CA GLU A 135 -26.38 -0.04 16.22
C GLU A 135 -25.20 -0.29 17.15
N ARG A 136 -25.41 -1.00 18.27
CA ARG A 136 -24.36 -1.36 19.23
C ARG A 136 -23.23 -2.24 18.65
N ASN A 137 -23.44 -2.84 17.48
CA ASN A 137 -22.48 -3.70 16.80
C ASN A 137 -21.80 -2.97 15.62
N LEU A 138 -22.01 -1.65 15.49
CA LEU A 138 -21.49 -0.82 14.41
C LEU A 138 -20.66 0.33 14.96
N ILE A 139 -19.48 0.52 14.41
CA ILE A 139 -18.61 1.66 14.69
C ILE A 139 -18.25 2.31 13.35
N ALA A 140 -18.36 3.65 13.26
CA ALA A 140 -17.92 4.40 12.09
C ALA A 140 -16.61 5.13 12.38
N GLU A 141 -15.58 4.89 11.57
CA GLU A 141 -14.40 5.73 11.45
C GLU A 141 -14.68 6.75 10.33
N THR A 142 -14.65 8.04 10.64
CA THR A 142 -15.18 9.11 9.77
C THR A 142 -14.16 10.17 9.37
N GLN A 143 -12.90 10.01 9.73
CA GLN A 143 -11.88 11.05 9.61
C GLN A 143 -10.69 10.68 8.72
N GLY A 144 -10.53 9.40 8.36
CA GLY A 144 -9.42 8.96 7.52
C GLY A 144 -9.54 9.48 6.09
N HIS A 145 -8.53 10.21 5.62
CA HIS A 145 -8.51 10.79 4.28
C HIS A 145 -7.92 9.83 3.24
N ASP A 146 -7.16 8.85 3.70
CA ASP A 146 -6.59 7.80 2.88
C ASP A 146 -6.58 6.45 3.62
N THR A 147 -6.09 5.41 2.95
CA THR A 147 -6.08 4.05 3.50
C THR A 147 -5.14 3.91 4.70
N ALA A 148 -4.01 4.61 4.70
CA ALA A 148 -3.03 4.51 5.79
C ALA A 148 -3.56 5.21 7.04
N GLU A 149 -4.12 6.40 6.89
CA GLU A 149 -4.74 7.13 7.98
C GLU A 149 -5.95 6.37 8.54
N SER A 150 -6.81 5.80 7.68
CA SER A 150 -7.92 4.96 8.12
C SER A 150 -7.44 3.75 8.91
N ALA A 151 -6.33 3.11 8.51
CA ALA A 151 -5.77 1.97 9.27
C ALA A 151 -5.28 2.37 10.66
N VAL A 152 -4.59 3.51 10.79
CA VAL A 152 -4.17 4.07 12.09
C VAL A 152 -5.40 4.31 12.99
N ARG A 153 -6.45 4.94 12.46
CA ARG A 153 -7.67 5.27 13.21
C ARG A 153 -8.46 4.02 13.61
N VAL A 154 -8.58 3.04 12.69
CA VAL A 154 -9.16 1.73 13.00
C VAL A 154 -8.40 1.06 14.14
N ALA A 155 -7.08 1.07 14.12
CA ALA A 155 -6.27 0.49 15.18
C ALA A 155 -6.50 1.18 16.54
N VAL A 156 -6.67 2.51 16.57
CA VAL A 156 -7.05 3.25 17.78
C VAL A 156 -8.43 2.82 18.27
N ILE A 157 -9.42 2.75 17.37
CA ILE A 157 -10.79 2.32 17.71
C ILE A 157 -10.80 0.89 18.25
N MET A 158 -10.11 -0.03 17.59
CA MET A 158 -10.03 -1.43 18.00
C MET A 158 -9.42 -1.57 19.40
N ARG A 159 -8.28 -0.92 19.64
CA ARG A 159 -7.63 -0.94 20.97
C ARG A 159 -8.52 -0.37 22.06
N ALA A 160 -9.21 0.75 21.79
CA ALA A 160 -10.13 1.39 22.74
C ALA A 160 -11.33 0.50 23.11
N ASN A 161 -11.71 -0.42 22.23
CA ASN A 161 -12.80 -1.36 22.43
C ASN A 161 -12.34 -2.78 22.83
N GLY A 162 -11.05 -3.01 23.08
CA GLY A 162 -10.50 -4.32 23.42
C GLY A 162 -10.57 -5.34 22.28
N LEU A 163 -10.58 -4.86 21.03
CA LEU A 163 -10.60 -5.68 19.80
C LEU A 163 -9.16 -5.85 19.30
N HIS A 164 -8.73 -7.07 19.02
CA HIS A 164 -7.36 -7.37 18.68
C HIS A 164 -7.20 -7.94 17.27
N SER A 165 -8.21 -8.65 16.76
CA SER A 165 -8.21 -9.34 15.46
C SER A 165 -9.33 -8.82 14.57
N CYS A 166 -9.12 -8.86 13.24
CA CYS A 166 -10.18 -8.46 12.32
C CYS A 166 -10.18 -9.23 11.01
N VAL A 167 -11.36 -9.19 10.35
CA VAL A 167 -11.54 -9.56 8.94
C VAL A 167 -11.63 -8.28 8.13
N ALA A 168 -10.64 -8.02 7.29
CA ALA A 168 -10.60 -6.83 6.42
C ALA A 168 -11.35 -7.09 5.11
N VAL A 169 -12.36 -6.26 4.82
CA VAL A 169 -13.19 -6.33 3.62
C VAL A 169 -12.90 -5.17 2.70
N SER A 170 -12.54 -5.47 1.47
CA SER A 170 -12.32 -4.49 0.40
C SER A 170 -12.28 -5.17 -0.98
N ASP A 171 -11.79 -4.48 -2.02
CA ASP A 171 -11.55 -5.08 -3.33
C ASP A 171 -10.30 -5.98 -3.32
N ALA A 172 -10.29 -6.99 -4.19
CA ALA A 172 -9.33 -8.10 -4.18
C ALA A 172 -7.86 -7.68 -4.09
N TYR A 173 -7.38 -6.73 -4.91
CA TYR A 173 -5.97 -6.33 -4.86
C TYR A 173 -5.67 -5.35 -3.72
N HIS A 174 -6.70 -4.64 -3.22
CA HIS A 174 -6.56 -3.66 -2.16
C HIS A 174 -6.40 -4.29 -0.76
N VAL A 175 -6.97 -5.47 -0.52
CA VAL A 175 -6.90 -6.14 0.81
C VAL A 175 -5.48 -6.45 1.26
N PHE A 176 -4.50 -6.65 0.33
CA PHE A 176 -3.10 -6.81 0.68
C PHE A 176 -2.56 -5.59 1.43
N ARG A 177 -2.74 -4.38 0.87
CA ARG A 177 -2.24 -3.15 1.48
C ARG A 177 -2.93 -2.86 2.81
N ILE A 178 -4.23 -3.11 2.90
CA ILE A 178 -5.00 -2.98 4.14
C ILE A 178 -4.44 -3.90 5.23
N ARG A 179 -4.19 -5.17 4.94
CA ARG A 179 -3.58 -6.12 5.88
C ARG A 179 -2.26 -5.58 6.42
N GLU A 180 -1.33 -5.23 5.52
CA GLU A 180 0.00 -4.76 5.90
C GLU A 180 -0.06 -3.49 6.76
N LEU A 181 -0.99 -2.58 6.48
CA LEU A 181 -1.20 -1.36 7.25
C LEU A 181 -1.74 -1.67 8.66
N LEU A 182 -2.78 -2.50 8.79
CA LEU A 182 -3.36 -2.86 10.09
C LEU A 182 -2.39 -3.67 10.96
N GLU A 183 -1.65 -4.61 10.37
CA GLU A 183 -0.60 -5.37 11.06
C GLU A 183 0.55 -4.46 11.52
N HIS A 184 0.93 -3.45 10.72
CA HIS A 184 1.91 -2.43 11.13
C HIS A 184 1.45 -1.63 12.35
N GLU A 185 0.16 -1.33 12.43
CA GLU A 185 -0.44 -0.66 13.57
C GLU A 185 -0.67 -1.58 14.78
N GLY A 186 -0.21 -2.83 14.73
CA GLY A 186 -0.25 -3.80 15.82
C GLY A 186 -1.60 -4.50 16.00
N ILE A 187 -2.46 -4.47 14.97
CA ILE A 187 -3.66 -5.30 14.92
C ILE A 187 -3.30 -6.66 14.35
N GLY A 188 -3.71 -7.74 14.99
CA GLY A 188 -3.46 -9.08 14.47
C GLY A 188 -4.02 -10.22 15.34
N PRO A 189 -4.41 -11.30 14.69
CA PRO A 189 -4.34 -11.56 13.24
C PRO A 189 -5.31 -10.72 12.41
N VAL A 190 -4.85 -10.33 11.19
CA VAL A 190 -5.70 -9.68 10.17
C VAL A 190 -6.00 -10.68 9.07
N TYR A 191 -7.23 -11.14 9.02
CA TYR A 191 -7.74 -11.99 7.95
C TYR A 191 -8.27 -11.12 6.81
N VAL A 192 -8.25 -11.63 5.57
CA VAL A 192 -8.78 -10.90 4.42
C VAL A 192 -9.96 -11.62 3.79
N ALA A 193 -10.98 -10.87 3.49
CA ALA A 193 -12.16 -11.31 2.75
C ALA A 193 -12.45 -10.32 1.61
N PRO A 194 -11.77 -10.47 0.46
CA PRO A 194 -12.03 -9.63 -0.69
C PRO A 194 -13.48 -9.85 -1.18
N ARG A 195 -14.21 -8.77 -1.48
CA ARG A 195 -15.56 -8.91 -2.03
C ARG A 195 -15.53 -9.73 -3.32
N PRO A 196 -16.53 -10.59 -3.57
CA PRO A 196 -16.67 -11.35 -4.82
C PRO A 196 -16.63 -10.43 -6.05
N ASP A 197 -16.15 -10.95 -7.18
CA ASP A 197 -16.13 -10.28 -8.48
C ASP A 197 -15.44 -8.90 -8.52
N SER A 198 -14.53 -8.64 -7.57
CA SER A 198 -13.79 -7.38 -7.50
C SER A 198 -12.52 -7.35 -8.38
N LYS A 199 -12.13 -8.47 -8.98
CA LYS A 199 -10.99 -8.52 -9.88
C LYS A 199 -11.36 -7.98 -11.26
N PRO A 200 -10.62 -7.03 -11.85
CA PRO A 200 -10.86 -6.56 -13.20
C PRO A 200 -10.88 -7.69 -14.22
N HIS A 201 -11.73 -7.59 -15.25
CA HIS A 201 -11.90 -8.69 -16.22
C HIS A 201 -10.73 -8.79 -17.21
N GLY A 202 -10.09 -7.68 -17.60
CA GLY A 202 -8.98 -7.66 -18.57
C GLY A 202 -7.61 -7.88 -17.93
N LEU A 203 -6.70 -8.64 -18.58
CA LEU A 203 -5.34 -8.86 -18.10
C LEU A 203 -4.57 -7.54 -17.88
N GLY A 204 -4.68 -6.59 -18.82
CA GLY A 204 -4.04 -5.27 -18.67
C GLY A 204 -4.56 -4.49 -17.47
N GLN A 205 -5.87 -4.50 -17.23
CA GLN A 205 -6.48 -3.85 -16.06
C GLN A 205 -6.05 -4.52 -14.75
N ARG A 206 -5.92 -5.86 -14.74
CA ARG A 206 -5.40 -6.60 -13.58
C ARG A 206 -3.96 -6.20 -13.28
N LEU A 207 -3.11 -6.15 -14.30
CA LEU A 207 -1.71 -5.75 -14.13
C LEU A 207 -1.59 -4.32 -13.58
N ILE A 208 -2.36 -3.38 -14.13
CA ILE A 208 -2.39 -1.98 -13.65
C ILE A 208 -2.84 -1.93 -12.18
N ALA A 209 -3.89 -2.66 -11.81
CA ALA A 209 -4.39 -2.69 -10.45
C ALA A 209 -3.35 -3.27 -9.46
N VAL A 210 -2.70 -4.38 -9.82
CA VAL A 210 -1.64 -5.00 -9.01
C VAL A 210 -0.44 -4.06 -8.84
N LEU A 211 0.03 -3.44 -9.95
CA LEU A 211 1.16 -2.51 -9.90
C LEU A 211 0.83 -1.26 -9.08
N ARG A 212 -0.39 -0.74 -9.20
CA ARG A 212 -0.86 0.40 -8.40
C ARG A 212 -0.79 0.09 -6.90
N GLU A 213 -1.33 -1.05 -6.47
CA GLU A 213 -1.29 -1.42 -5.05
C GLU A 213 0.13 -1.73 -4.57
N ALA A 214 0.95 -2.40 -5.39
CA ALA A 214 2.35 -2.67 -5.05
C ALA A 214 3.15 -1.36 -4.89
N ILE A 215 3.00 -0.42 -5.82
CA ILE A 215 3.68 0.89 -5.74
C ILE A 215 3.17 1.69 -4.54
N SER A 216 1.85 1.76 -4.31
CA SER A 216 1.29 2.49 -3.15
C SER A 216 1.79 1.91 -1.82
N TYR A 217 1.88 0.59 -1.71
CA TYR A 217 2.45 -0.05 -0.53
C TYR A 217 3.95 0.27 -0.36
N LEU A 218 4.74 0.19 -1.44
CA LEU A 218 6.17 0.48 -1.39
C LEU A 218 6.44 1.95 -1.07
N SER A 219 5.66 2.89 -1.64
CA SER A 219 5.74 4.33 -1.31
C SER A 219 5.53 4.56 0.18
N TRP A 220 4.46 3.98 0.74
CA TRP A 220 4.20 4.05 2.16
C TRP A 220 5.34 3.47 3.01
N ARG A 221 5.90 2.32 2.63
CA ARG A 221 7.01 1.65 3.34
C ARG A 221 8.28 2.48 3.42
N VAL A 222 8.53 3.35 2.45
CA VAL A 222 9.69 4.24 2.42
C VAL A 222 9.36 5.67 2.91
N GLY A 223 8.18 5.87 3.50
CA GLY A 223 7.74 7.15 4.08
C GLY A 223 7.37 8.21 3.05
N MET A 224 7.04 7.81 1.81
CA MET A 224 6.47 8.71 0.81
C MET A 224 4.95 8.70 0.94
N PRO A 225 4.31 9.89 0.91
CA PRO A 225 2.85 10.02 0.98
C PRO A 225 2.13 9.48 -0.26
#